data_c614c275f30df5310154602d209a40b3
#
_entry.id   c614c275f30df5310154602d209a40b3
#
_cell.length_a   1.000
_cell.length_b   1.000
_cell.length_c   1.000
_cell.angle_alpha   90.00
_cell.angle_beta   90.00
_cell.angle_gamma   90.00
#
_symmetry.space_group_name_H-M   'P 1'
#
loop_
_entity.id
_entity.type
_entity.pdbx_description
1 polymer ?
#
loop_
_entity_poly.entity_id
_entity_poly.type
_entity_poly.pdbx_seq_one_letter_code
_entity_poly.pdbx_strand_id
1 'polypeptide(L)'
;TSKFHEVQPYLSLTRHVYSPAYVTVNGDHWGRLPEDIRQILTETAREVQAYVYDTAERMETEFLQELLDAGVAVNEPDFDSFVVASQAVYQEFGNSVVGGQELLDHAFSLASD
;
A
#
# COMPACT_ATOMS: atom_id res chain seq x y z
N THR A 1 -14.79 -7.82 -6.68
CA THR A 1 -14.10 -8.22 -5.45
C THR A 1 -14.26 -9.71 -5.23
N SER A 2 -13.13 -10.39 -4.97
CA SER A 2 -13.08 -11.83 -4.78
C SER A 2 -13.72 -12.18 -3.45
N LYS A 3 -14.78 -12.95 -3.46
CA LYS A 3 -15.51 -13.38 -2.26
C LYS A 3 -14.80 -14.57 -1.57
N PHE A 4 -13.53 -14.41 -1.22
CA PHE A 4 -12.74 -15.48 -0.60
C PHE A 4 -13.31 -15.96 0.72
N HIS A 5 -13.96 -15.10 1.48
CA HIS A 5 -14.58 -15.45 2.76
C HIS A 5 -15.70 -16.51 2.66
N GLU A 6 -16.28 -16.73 1.46
CA GLU A 6 -17.26 -17.80 1.25
C GLU A 6 -16.62 -19.20 1.30
N VAL A 7 -15.29 -19.30 1.11
CA VAL A 7 -14.53 -20.57 1.07
C VAL A 7 -13.33 -20.58 2.04
N GLN A 8 -13.02 -19.45 2.67
CA GLN A 8 -11.90 -19.27 3.61
C GLN A 8 -12.41 -18.71 4.93
N PRO A 9 -12.58 -19.54 5.96
CA PRO A 9 -13.17 -19.11 7.23
C PRO A 9 -12.18 -18.39 8.17
N TYR A 10 -10.91 -18.25 7.77
CA TYR A 10 -9.85 -17.64 8.58
C TYR A 10 -9.18 -16.48 7.84
N LEU A 11 -8.88 -15.41 8.57
CA LEU A 11 -8.11 -14.26 8.08
C LEU A 11 -7.04 -13.88 9.10
N SER A 12 -5.79 -13.78 8.66
CA SER A 12 -4.68 -13.24 9.45
C SER A 12 -4.29 -11.86 8.93
N LEU A 13 -4.29 -10.85 9.81
CA LEU A 13 -3.98 -9.46 9.47
C LEU A 13 -2.46 -9.24 9.41
N THR A 14 -1.82 -9.84 8.43
CA THR A 14 -0.36 -9.82 8.30
C THR A 14 0.22 -8.49 7.81
N ARG A 15 -0.58 -7.62 7.18
CA ARG A 15 -0.16 -6.29 6.65
C ARG A 15 1.15 -6.33 5.85
N HIS A 16 1.42 -7.45 5.15
CA HIS A 16 2.71 -7.71 4.49
C HIS A 16 2.81 -7.14 3.07
N VAL A 17 1.73 -6.57 2.54
CA VAL A 17 1.70 -5.98 1.20
C VAL A 17 1.27 -4.52 1.29
N TYR A 18 2.12 -3.64 0.75
CA TYR A 18 1.74 -2.27 0.45
C TYR A 18 1.46 -2.17 -1.06
N SER A 19 0.25 -1.76 -1.44
CA SER A 19 -0.21 -1.69 -2.83
C SER A 19 -0.48 -0.24 -3.24
N PRO A 20 0.56 0.54 -3.57
CA PRO A 20 0.38 1.91 -4.01
C PRO A 20 -0.25 1.97 -5.40
N ALA A 21 -1.09 2.96 -5.63
CA ALA A 21 -1.60 3.31 -6.96
C ALA A 21 -1.09 4.68 -7.36
N TYR A 22 -0.69 4.81 -8.63
CA TYR A 22 -0.14 6.05 -9.17
C TYR A 22 -0.98 6.55 -10.34
N VAL A 23 -1.27 7.85 -10.36
CA VAL A 23 -1.79 8.51 -11.56
C VAL A 23 -0.61 8.91 -12.43
N THR A 24 -0.51 8.33 -13.62
CA THR A 24 0.57 8.58 -14.56
C THR A 24 0.05 9.20 -15.84
N VAL A 25 0.86 10.08 -16.45
CA VAL A 25 0.58 10.69 -17.73
C VAL A 25 1.76 10.51 -18.68
N ASN A 26 1.50 10.44 -19.98
CA ASN A 26 2.56 10.44 -20.98
C ASN A 26 3.22 11.82 -21.02
N GLY A 27 4.56 11.87 -20.87
CA GLY A 27 5.34 13.12 -20.79
C GLY A 27 5.20 14.01 -22.03
N ASP A 28 5.18 13.42 -23.23
CA ASP A 28 5.04 14.18 -24.49
C ASP A 28 3.66 14.80 -24.64
N HIS A 29 2.62 14.09 -24.20
CA HIS A 29 1.26 14.65 -24.16
C HIS A 29 1.16 15.74 -23.11
N TRP A 30 1.69 15.51 -21.91
CA TRP A 30 1.70 16.49 -20.84
C TRP A 30 2.36 17.81 -21.24
N GLY A 31 3.53 17.74 -21.91
CA GLY A 31 4.27 18.91 -22.39
C GLY A 31 3.52 19.74 -23.45
N ARG A 32 2.55 19.15 -24.16
CA ARG A 32 1.73 19.84 -25.18
C ARG A 32 0.45 20.45 -24.63
N LEU A 33 0.08 20.13 -23.39
CA LEU A 33 -1.09 20.73 -22.76
C LEU A 33 -0.82 22.21 -22.41
N PRO A 34 -1.81 23.09 -22.56
CA PRO A 34 -1.76 24.45 -22.02
C PRO A 34 -1.47 24.45 -20.52
N GLU A 35 -0.81 25.50 -20.03
CA GLU A 35 -0.39 25.60 -18.62
C GLU A 35 -1.58 25.53 -17.65
N ASP A 36 -2.67 26.24 -17.96
CA ASP A 36 -3.91 26.25 -17.18
C ASP A 36 -4.51 24.85 -17.05
N ILE A 37 -4.49 24.06 -18.13
CA ILE A 37 -4.97 22.67 -18.08
C ILE A 37 -4.06 21.79 -17.24
N ARG A 38 -2.74 21.93 -17.33
CA ARG A 38 -1.80 21.20 -16.48
C ARG A 38 -2.00 21.53 -14.99
N GLN A 39 -2.24 22.81 -14.70
CA GLN A 39 -2.53 23.24 -13.34
C GLN A 39 -3.82 22.61 -12.81
N ILE A 40 -4.91 22.70 -13.55
CA ILE A 40 -6.20 22.10 -13.18
C ILE A 40 -6.03 20.59 -12.90
N LEU A 41 -5.38 19.85 -13.81
CA LEU A 41 -5.16 18.42 -13.64
C LEU A 41 -4.31 18.10 -12.39
N THR A 42 -3.29 18.90 -12.12
CA THR A 42 -2.43 18.70 -10.94
C THR A 42 -3.19 18.96 -9.64
N GLU A 43 -3.96 20.04 -9.59
CA GLU A 43 -4.77 20.38 -8.41
C GLU A 43 -5.86 19.34 -8.16
N THR A 44 -6.58 18.95 -9.20
CA THR A 44 -7.59 17.88 -9.12
C THR A 44 -6.99 16.55 -8.65
N ALA A 45 -5.81 16.18 -9.17
CA ALA A 45 -5.15 14.94 -8.72
C ALA A 45 -4.80 14.97 -7.23
N ARG A 46 -4.37 16.12 -6.69
CA ARG A 46 -4.10 16.28 -5.25
C ARG A 46 -5.38 16.18 -4.41
N GLU A 47 -6.46 16.80 -4.85
CA GLU A 47 -7.76 16.73 -4.16
C GLU A 47 -8.30 15.28 -4.14
N VAL A 48 -8.22 14.60 -5.30
CA VAL A 48 -8.64 13.20 -5.42
C VAL A 48 -7.77 12.28 -4.56
N GLN A 49 -6.47 12.57 -4.41
CA GLN A 49 -5.57 11.78 -3.57
C GLN A 49 -6.07 11.71 -2.11
N ALA A 50 -6.41 12.86 -1.52
CA ALA A 50 -6.94 12.90 -0.15
C ALA A 50 -8.23 12.08 -0.03
N TYR A 51 -9.16 12.27 -0.96
CA TYR A 51 -10.41 11.50 -1.00
C TYR A 51 -10.18 9.99 -1.11
N VAL A 52 -9.19 9.56 -1.92
CA VAL A 52 -8.87 8.13 -2.08
C VAL A 52 -8.30 7.55 -0.79
N TYR A 53 -7.42 8.27 -0.07
CA TYR A 53 -6.87 7.80 1.19
C TYR A 53 -7.95 7.65 2.26
N ASP A 54 -8.77 8.67 2.46
CA ASP A 54 -9.88 8.62 3.42
C ASP A 54 -10.86 7.49 3.10
N THR A 55 -11.13 7.30 1.80
CA THR A 55 -12.02 6.23 1.35
C THR A 55 -11.40 4.85 1.57
N ALA A 56 -10.12 4.66 1.30
CA ALA A 56 -9.43 3.38 1.51
C ALA A 56 -9.44 2.99 2.99
N GLU A 57 -9.08 3.90 3.89
CA GLU A 57 -9.08 3.67 5.34
C GLU A 57 -10.47 3.29 5.86
N ARG A 58 -11.50 4.02 5.43
CA ARG A 58 -12.88 3.71 5.79
C ARG A 58 -13.31 2.34 5.26
N MET A 59 -13.01 2.03 4.00
CA MET A 59 -13.38 0.76 3.37
C MET A 59 -12.65 -0.44 4.00
N GLU A 60 -11.39 -0.29 4.41
CA GLU A 60 -10.67 -1.35 5.15
C GLU A 60 -11.39 -1.70 6.45
N THR A 61 -11.83 -0.68 7.20
CA THR A 61 -12.57 -0.88 8.44
C THR A 61 -13.95 -1.53 8.18
N GLU A 62 -14.69 -1.03 7.20
CA GLU A 62 -16.01 -1.55 6.84
C GLU A 62 -15.93 -3.01 6.37
N PHE A 63 -14.98 -3.35 5.49
CA PHE A 63 -14.80 -4.72 5.00
C PHE A 63 -14.35 -5.69 6.08
N LEU A 64 -13.50 -5.26 7.02
CA LEU A 64 -13.13 -6.10 8.15
C LEU A 64 -14.36 -6.43 8.99
N GLN A 65 -15.22 -5.44 9.24
CA GLN A 65 -16.47 -5.66 9.99
C GLN A 65 -17.42 -6.61 9.24
N GLU A 66 -17.57 -6.44 7.92
CA GLU A 66 -18.38 -7.36 7.09
C GLU A 66 -17.88 -8.81 7.19
N LEU A 67 -16.55 -9.02 7.20
CA LEU A 67 -15.97 -10.35 7.35
C LEU A 67 -16.23 -10.96 8.73
N LEU A 68 -16.12 -10.16 9.78
CA LEU A 68 -16.46 -10.59 11.16
C LEU A 68 -17.94 -10.97 11.27
N ASP A 69 -18.83 -10.16 10.72
CA ASP A 69 -20.27 -10.40 10.72
C ASP A 69 -20.65 -11.66 9.90
N ALA A 70 -19.86 -11.96 8.86
CA ALA A 70 -19.98 -13.19 8.08
C ALA A 70 -19.40 -14.44 8.79
N GLY A 71 -18.85 -14.29 10.01
CA GLY A 71 -18.33 -15.38 10.82
C GLY A 71 -16.90 -15.80 10.51
N VAL A 72 -16.14 -14.96 9.79
CA VAL A 72 -14.70 -15.20 9.56
C VAL A 72 -13.93 -15.02 10.88
N ALA A 73 -13.11 -16.00 11.22
CA ALA A 73 -12.23 -15.93 12.38
C ALA A 73 -11.00 -15.09 12.02
N VAL A 74 -10.87 -13.91 12.62
CA VAL A 74 -9.77 -12.98 12.37
C VAL A 74 -8.75 -13.06 13.50
N ASN A 75 -7.46 -13.08 13.16
CA ASN A 75 -6.37 -13.01 14.13
C ASN A 75 -5.30 -11.99 13.72
N GLU A 76 -4.64 -11.42 14.71
CA GLU A 76 -3.42 -10.64 14.52
C GLU A 76 -2.21 -11.55 14.77
N PRO A 77 -1.29 -11.68 13.81
CA PRO A 77 -0.09 -12.48 13.97
C PRO A 77 0.95 -11.76 14.83
N ASP A 78 1.91 -12.53 15.34
CA ASP A 78 3.11 -11.97 15.96
C ASP A 78 4.01 -11.32 14.88
N PHE A 79 3.87 -10.00 14.74
CA PHE A 79 4.59 -9.20 13.75
C PHE A 79 6.11 -9.28 13.90
N ASP A 80 6.61 -9.27 15.13
CA ASP A 80 8.04 -9.30 15.39
C ASP A 80 8.69 -10.59 14.88
N SER A 81 7.98 -11.71 14.97
CA SER A 81 8.45 -12.98 14.41
C SER A 81 8.59 -12.93 12.88
N PHE A 82 7.68 -12.24 12.19
CA PHE A 82 7.77 -12.04 10.73
C PHE A 82 8.92 -11.11 10.34
N VAL A 83 9.12 -10.03 11.07
CA VAL A 83 10.24 -9.09 10.86
C VAL A 83 11.59 -9.82 11.03
N VAL A 84 11.72 -10.61 12.08
CA VAL A 84 12.93 -11.43 12.32
C VAL A 84 13.15 -12.42 11.19
N ALA A 85 12.14 -13.13 10.76
CA ALA A 85 12.22 -14.10 9.66
C ALA A 85 12.56 -13.45 8.31
N SER A 86 12.20 -12.18 8.11
CA SER A 86 12.45 -11.42 6.88
C SER A 86 13.86 -10.85 6.77
N GLN A 87 14.68 -10.88 7.82
CA GLN A 87 16.02 -10.25 7.83
C GLN A 87 16.93 -10.77 6.71
N ALA A 88 16.87 -12.07 6.39
CA ALA A 88 17.66 -12.65 5.31
C ALA A 88 17.30 -12.07 3.94
N VAL A 89 16.03 -11.76 3.72
CA VAL A 89 15.52 -11.13 2.46
C VAL A 89 16.06 -9.71 2.33
N TYR A 90 16.06 -8.93 3.41
CA TYR A 90 16.60 -7.57 3.41
C TYR A 90 18.12 -7.58 3.11
N GLN A 91 18.88 -8.50 3.71
CA GLN A 91 20.30 -8.65 3.44
C GLN A 91 20.56 -9.03 1.97
N GLU A 92 19.79 -9.96 1.42
CA GLU A 92 19.91 -10.36 0.02
C GLU A 92 19.62 -9.20 -0.91
N PHE A 93 18.53 -8.45 -0.67
CA PHE A 93 18.18 -7.26 -1.46
C PHE A 93 19.26 -6.18 -1.39
N GLY A 94 19.74 -5.84 -0.20
CA GLY A 94 20.78 -4.83 0.00
C GLY A 94 22.08 -5.17 -0.72
N ASN A 95 22.42 -6.47 -0.82
CA ASN A 95 23.66 -6.93 -1.46
C ASN A 95 23.51 -7.13 -2.98
N SER A 96 22.33 -7.48 -3.48
CA SER A 96 22.11 -7.83 -4.89
C SER A 96 21.64 -6.68 -5.76
N VAL A 97 21.00 -5.67 -5.17
CA VAL A 97 20.43 -4.52 -5.90
C VAL A 97 21.35 -3.30 -5.75
N VAL A 98 21.68 -2.66 -6.87
CA VAL A 98 22.45 -1.41 -6.85
C VAL A 98 21.69 -0.32 -6.09
N GLY A 99 22.31 0.22 -5.02
CA GLY A 99 21.64 1.18 -4.12
C GLY A 99 20.62 0.53 -3.17
N GLY A 100 20.55 -0.80 -3.12
CA GLY A 100 19.59 -1.54 -2.29
C GLY A 100 19.72 -1.26 -0.80
N GLN A 101 20.93 -1.15 -0.29
CA GLN A 101 21.16 -0.82 1.12
C GLN A 101 20.66 0.60 1.45
N GLU A 102 20.96 1.58 0.61
CA GLU A 102 20.48 2.97 0.81
C GLU A 102 18.95 3.07 0.79
N LEU A 103 18.31 2.28 -0.09
CA LEU A 103 16.85 2.21 -0.14
C LEU A 103 16.26 1.59 1.13
N LEU A 104 16.86 0.52 1.65
CA LEU A 104 16.44 -0.11 2.90
C LEU A 104 16.60 0.85 4.09
N ASP A 105 17.77 1.48 4.21
CA ASP A 105 18.04 2.43 5.28
C ASP A 105 17.06 3.60 5.27
N HIS A 106 16.74 4.09 4.07
CA HIS A 106 15.73 5.14 3.90
C HIS A 106 14.33 4.66 4.27
N ALA A 107 13.92 3.48 3.79
CA ALA A 107 12.61 2.91 4.12
C ALA A 107 12.45 2.68 5.64
N PHE A 108 13.45 2.15 6.30
CA PHE A 108 13.42 1.94 7.75
C PHE A 108 13.41 3.25 8.54
N SER A 109 14.09 4.30 8.05
CA SER A 109 14.03 5.62 8.69
C SER A 109 12.63 6.22 8.67
N LEU A 110 11.86 5.98 7.60
CA LEU A 110 10.46 6.44 7.50
C LEU A 110 9.47 5.60 8.32
N ALA A 111 9.81 4.33 8.61
CA ALA A 111 8.95 3.45 9.40
C ALA A 111 9.13 3.64 10.92
N SER A 112 10.10 4.45 11.34
CA SER A 112 10.42 4.65 12.77
C SER A 112 9.70 5.85 13.40
N ASP A 113 8.95 6.62 12.61
CA ASP A 113 8.13 7.75 13.02
C ASP A 113 6.66 7.32 13.21
#